data_44fc04f001fcb28dab7918d40b82ee8b
#
_entry.id   44fc04f001fcb28dab7918d40b82ee8b
#
_cell.length_a   1.000
_cell.length_b   1.000
_cell.length_c   1.000
_cell.angle_alpha   90.00
_cell.angle_beta   90.00
_cell.angle_gamma   90.00
#
_symmetry.space_group_name_H-M   'P 1'
#
loop_
_entity.id
_entity.type
_entity.pdbx_description
1 polymer ?
#
loop_
_entity_poly.entity_id
_entity_poly.type
_entity_poly.pdbx_seq_one_letter_code
_entity_poly.pdbx_strand_id
1 'polypeptide(L)'
;MRRRVKESAVAIIAVIMAFAVVSCAQKELPGTNLIDNEEEEKTTILLFAPMERSKPDAKNAARTAFDKTVIMAEEQLKLTVEYRTYTSADYQEKTYDDVAIDRVRHDMDDFYLLNPDVLQKMGEEGRLADLSDLECAKNLREVVKSANTVDGKLMGIPQEVVVYGLFVNKDMFDQYDLEMPNTPEEFLECCRVFKKNGIETPLGANRWWLETFVFAQAYAD
;
A
#
# COMPACT_ATOMS: atom_id res chain seq x y z
N MET A 1 5.51 24.26 -19.35
CA MET A 1 4.72 24.57 -18.15
C MET A 1 4.47 23.31 -17.30
N ARG A 2 4.02 22.17 -17.88
CA ARG A 2 3.79 20.88 -17.16
C ARG A 2 5.02 20.29 -16.41
N ARG A 3 6.24 20.50 -16.89
CA ARG A 3 7.45 19.93 -16.26
C ARG A 3 7.79 20.55 -14.89
N ARG A 4 7.53 21.86 -14.70
CA ARG A 4 7.73 22.53 -13.40
C ARG A 4 6.68 22.12 -12.34
N VAL A 5 5.46 21.81 -12.77
CA VAL A 5 4.40 21.30 -11.87
C VAL A 5 4.77 19.90 -11.37
N LYS A 6 5.35 19.03 -12.24
CA LYS A 6 5.82 17.69 -11.82
C LYS A 6 6.94 17.76 -10.77
N GLU A 7 7.89 18.66 -10.90
CA GLU A 7 8.96 18.84 -9.89
C GLU A 7 8.43 19.37 -8.55
N SER A 8 7.43 20.25 -8.59
CA SER A 8 6.75 20.74 -7.39
C SER A 8 5.87 19.66 -6.75
N ALA A 9 5.19 18.84 -7.55
CA ALA A 9 4.36 17.74 -7.06
C ALA A 9 5.18 16.68 -6.32
N VAL A 10 6.36 16.31 -6.83
CA VAL A 10 7.27 15.35 -6.16
C VAL A 10 7.74 15.90 -4.80
N ALA A 11 8.05 17.19 -4.71
CA ALA A 11 8.40 17.83 -3.44
C ALA A 11 7.22 17.83 -2.42
N ILE A 12 6.00 17.97 -2.91
CA ILE A 12 4.76 17.96 -2.12
C ILE A 12 4.49 16.59 -1.51
N ILE A 13 4.74 15.48 -2.23
CA ILE A 13 4.57 14.10 -1.70
C ILE A 13 5.55 13.80 -0.58
N ALA A 14 6.78 14.30 -0.66
CA ALA A 14 7.76 14.13 0.40
C ALA A 14 7.21 14.61 1.75
N VAL A 15 6.41 15.67 1.74
CA VAL A 15 5.75 16.22 2.93
C VAL A 15 4.55 15.35 3.36
N ILE A 16 3.72 14.87 2.44
CA ILE A 16 2.53 14.06 2.75
C ILE A 16 2.93 12.74 3.42
N MET A 17 3.98 12.08 2.96
CA MET A 17 4.40 10.77 3.49
C MET A 17 5.35 10.87 4.70
N ALA A 18 6.07 11.96 4.87
CA ALA A 18 6.86 12.20 6.08
C ALA A 18 5.98 12.30 7.33
N PHE A 19 4.75 12.77 7.21
CA PHE A 19 3.81 12.92 8.34
C PHE A 19 3.10 11.62 8.75
N ALA A 20 2.94 10.65 7.86
CA ALA A 20 2.34 9.36 8.23
C ALA A 20 3.19 8.56 9.24
N VAL A 21 4.47 8.87 9.38
CA VAL A 21 5.41 8.20 10.29
C VAL A 21 5.71 9.02 11.57
N VAL A 22 5.35 10.30 11.62
CA VAL A 22 5.70 11.23 12.71
C VAL A 22 4.52 11.52 13.63
N SER A 23 3.68 10.56 13.93
CA SER A 23 2.65 10.72 14.99
C SER A 23 3.20 10.74 16.42
N CYS A 24 4.50 10.95 16.65
CA CYS A 24 5.11 10.98 17.98
C CYS A 24 6.08 12.15 18.28
N ALA A 25 6.18 13.17 17.47
CA ALA A 25 6.99 14.34 17.87
C ALA A 25 6.47 15.62 17.21
N GLN A 26 5.77 16.44 18.00
CA GLN A 26 5.51 17.85 17.66
C GLN A 26 6.84 18.60 17.61
N LYS A 27 7.25 19.00 16.41
CA LYS A 27 8.29 20.02 16.24
C LYS A 27 7.81 21.02 15.19
N GLU A 28 7.65 22.26 15.62
CA GLU A 28 7.25 23.39 14.78
C GLU A 28 8.24 23.59 13.62
N LEU A 29 7.72 23.73 12.42
CA LEU A 29 8.50 24.11 11.23
C LEU A 29 8.73 25.62 11.23
N PRO A 30 9.91 26.10 10.77
CA PRO A 30 10.18 27.54 10.70
C PRO A 30 9.27 28.21 9.67
N GLY A 31 8.67 29.32 10.08
CA GLY A 31 7.70 30.06 9.29
C GLY A 31 8.26 30.59 7.97
N THR A 32 7.55 30.29 6.90
CA THR A 32 7.64 31.03 5.64
C THR A 32 6.62 32.17 5.69
N ASN A 33 7.12 33.39 5.77
CA ASN A 33 6.32 34.59 5.55
C ASN A 33 5.91 34.62 4.07
N LEU A 34 4.66 34.34 3.76
CA LEU A 34 4.07 34.58 2.45
C LEU A 34 3.10 35.77 2.55
N ILE A 35 3.29 36.68 1.62
CA ILE A 35 2.67 37.98 1.46
C ILE A 35 1.24 37.83 0.94
N ASP A 36 0.36 38.70 1.38
CA ASP A 36 -1.09 38.77 1.17
C ASP A 36 -1.58 38.93 -0.28
N ASN A 37 -2.80 38.36 -0.50
CA ASN A 37 -3.84 38.79 -1.46
C ASN A 37 -3.60 38.57 -2.97
N GLU A 38 -3.83 37.32 -3.38
CA GLU A 38 -4.57 36.97 -4.61
C GLU A 38 -5.37 35.71 -4.25
N GLU A 39 -6.57 35.51 -4.79
CA GLU A 39 -7.28 34.22 -4.69
C GLU A 39 -6.33 33.16 -5.26
N GLU A 40 -5.58 32.49 -4.41
CA GLU A 40 -4.66 31.42 -4.82
C GLU A 40 -5.48 30.31 -5.44
N GLU A 41 -5.38 30.19 -6.75
CA GLU A 41 -5.93 29.07 -7.49
C GLU A 41 -5.34 27.79 -6.85
N LYS A 42 -6.17 27.06 -6.08
CA LYS A 42 -5.74 25.85 -5.38
C LYS A 42 -5.22 24.85 -6.40
N THR A 43 -3.98 24.46 -6.27
CA THR A 43 -3.40 23.39 -7.10
C THR A 43 -4.20 22.11 -6.91
N THR A 44 -4.75 21.57 -8.00
CA THR A 44 -5.44 20.27 -7.97
C THR A 44 -4.49 19.17 -8.37
N ILE A 45 -4.41 18.13 -7.56
CA ILE A 45 -3.65 16.91 -7.78
C ILE A 45 -4.61 15.77 -8.10
N LEU A 46 -4.33 15.05 -9.18
CA LEU A 46 -5.13 13.92 -9.64
C LEU A 46 -4.56 12.62 -9.08
N LEU A 47 -5.38 11.88 -8.33
CA LEU A 47 -5.03 10.57 -7.77
C LEU A 47 -5.90 9.48 -8.39
N PHE A 48 -5.33 8.57 -9.15
CA PHE A 48 -6.03 7.38 -9.60
C PHE A 48 -6.03 6.28 -8.53
N ALA A 49 -7.22 5.84 -8.15
CA ALA A 49 -7.43 4.89 -7.05
C ALA A 49 -8.50 3.84 -7.41
N PRO A 50 -8.43 2.62 -6.82
CA PRO A 50 -9.41 1.56 -7.08
C PRO A 50 -10.80 1.86 -6.51
N MET A 51 -10.91 2.87 -5.67
CA MET A 51 -12.16 3.20 -4.98
C MET A 51 -12.21 4.68 -4.60
N GLU A 52 -13.42 5.19 -4.41
CA GLU A 52 -13.66 6.55 -3.95
C GLU A 52 -13.08 6.81 -2.56
N ARG A 53 -12.85 8.08 -2.26
CA ARG A 53 -12.50 8.53 -0.91
C ARG A 53 -13.50 8.00 0.11
N SER A 54 -13.04 7.46 1.22
CA SER A 54 -13.94 6.92 2.24
C SER A 54 -14.71 8.03 2.96
N LYS A 55 -15.94 7.69 3.33
CA LYS A 55 -16.73 8.57 4.21
C LYS A 55 -16.15 8.55 5.62
N PRO A 56 -16.40 9.59 6.44
CA PRO A 56 -15.85 9.69 7.81
C PRO A 56 -16.19 8.51 8.73
N ASP A 57 -17.28 7.82 8.46
CA ASP A 57 -17.79 6.66 9.22
C ASP A 57 -17.32 5.29 8.66
N ALA A 58 -16.41 5.31 7.71
CA ALA A 58 -15.92 4.07 7.09
C ALA A 58 -15.24 3.15 8.10
N LYS A 59 -15.57 1.85 8.02
CA LYS A 59 -15.07 0.82 8.95
C LYS A 59 -13.66 0.31 8.62
N ASN A 60 -13.17 0.55 7.40
CA ASN A 60 -11.83 0.13 7.00
C ASN A 60 -10.79 1.10 7.57
N ALA A 61 -10.06 0.66 8.60
CA ALA A 61 -9.10 1.50 9.30
C ALA A 61 -7.91 1.95 8.44
N ALA A 62 -7.37 1.07 7.60
CA ALA A 62 -6.23 1.39 6.73
C ALA A 62 -6.62 2.45 5.70
N ARG A 63 -7.74 2.25 5.03
CA ARG A 63 -8.28 3.22 4.07
C ARG A 63 -8.62 4.55 4.73
N THR A 64 -9.24 4.51 5.91
CA THR A 64 -9.54 5.73 6.67
C THR A 64 -8.26 6.47 7.06
N ALA A 65 -7.18 5.76 7.41
CA ALA A 65 -5.88 6.36 7.71
C ALA A 65 -5.28 7.05 6.48
N PHE A 66 -5.32 6.41 5.31
CA PHE A 66 -4.87 7.01 4.06
C PHE A 66 -5.64 8.29 3.71
N ASP A 67 -6.98 8.23 3.74
CA ASP A 67 -7.81 9.41 3.45
C ASP A 67 -7.59 10.55 4.46
N LYS A 68 -7.37 10.24 5.74
CA LYS A 68 -6.99 11.26 6.74
C LYS A 68 -5.65 11.92 6.39
N THR A 69 -4.68 11.14 5.92
CA THR A 69 -3.39 11.68 5.47
C THR A 69 -3.58 12.61 4.28
N VAL A 70 -4.44 12.24 3.33
CA VAL A 70 -4.79 13.10 2.20
C VAL A 70 -5.44 14.41 2.66
N ILE A 71 -6.40 14.34 3.60
CA ILE A 71 -7.04 15.53 4.17
C ILE A 71 -6.01 16.46 4.83
N MET A 72 -5.11 15.89 5.65
CA MET A 72 -4.05 16.67 6.28
C MET A 72 -3.15 17.35 5.26
N ALA A 73 -2.83 16.67 4.17
CA ALA A 73 -2.04 17.23 3.09
C ALA A 73 -2.74 18.39 2.37
N GLU A 74 -4.04 18.25 2.09
CA GLU A 74 -4.86 19.31 1.50
C GLU A 74 -4.87 20.56 2.38
N GLU A 75 -5.01 20.38 3.69
CA GLU A 75 -5.04 21.48 4.66
C GLU A 75 -3.69 22.18 4.78
N GLN A 76 -2.60 21.40 4.92
CA GLN A 76 -1.26 21.94 5.14
C GLN A 76 -0.63 22.58 3.89
N LEU A 77 -0.90 21.99 2.73
CA LEU A 77 -0.30 22.41 1.46
C LEU A 77 -1.24 23.30 0.63
N LYS A 78 -2.45 23.58 1.15
CA LYS A 78 -3.48 24.39 0.48
C LYS A 78 -3.78 23.93 -0.95
N LEU A 79 -3.84 22.61 -1.14
CA LEU A 79 -4.16 21.96 -2.41
C LEU A 79 -5.47 21.17 -2.33
N THR A 80 -5.92 20.63 -3.45
CA THR A 80 -7.06 19.73 -3.54
C THR A 80 -6.61 18.43 -4.18
N VAL A 81 -6.99 17.27 -3.61
CA VAL A 81 -6.76 15.96 -4.21
C VAL A 81 -8.06 15.42 -4.79
N GLU A 82 -8.12 15.37 -6.12
CA GLU A 82 -9.23 14.79 -6.85
C GLU A 82 -9.00 13.30 -7.08
N TYR A 83 -9.89 12.46 -6.55
CA TYR A 83 -9.86 11.02 -6.76
C TYR A 83 -10.47 10.68 -8.12
N ARG A 84 -9.68 10.06 -8.98
CA ARG A 84 -10.11 9.43 -10.22
C ARG A 84 -10.30 7.95 -9.95
N THR A 85 -11.55 7.51 -9.85
CA THR A 85 -11.86 6.16 -9.40
C THR A 85 -12.09 5.21 -10.56
N TYR A 86 -11.74 3.95 -10.34
CA TYR A 86 -12.09 2.88 -11.25
C TYR A 86 -13.52 2.41 -10.96
N THR A 87 -14.35 2.35 -12.01
CA THR A 87 -15.62 1.66 -11.99
C THR A 87 -15.66 0.66 -13.14
N SER A 88 -16.06 -0.57 -12.86
CA SER A 88 -16.14 -1.62 -13.89
C SER A 88 -17.11 -1.26 -15.03
N ALA A 89 -18.15 -0.47 -14.73
CA ALA A 89 -19.11 -0.01 -15.72
C ALA A 89 -18.48 0.95 -16.75
N ASP A 90 -17.56 1.81 -16.32
CA ASP A 90 -16.91 2.79 -17.19
C ASP A 90 -15.86 2.17 -18.11
N TYR A 91 -15.26 1.05 -17.69
CA TYR A 91 -14.12 0.46 -18.37
C TYR A 91 -14.39 -0.88 -19.07
N GLN A 92 -15.66 -1.25 -19.30
CA GLN A 92 -16.07 -2.36 -20.19
C GLN A 92 -15.24 -3.65 -19.99
N GLU A 93 -15.34 -4.24 -18.80
CA GLU A 93 -14.66 -5.50 -18.44
C GLU A 93 -13.13 -5.46 -18.29
N LYS A 94 -12.47 -4.31 -18.47
CA LYS A 94 -11.06 -4.17 -18.12
C LYS A 94 -10.87 -4.27 -16.61
N THR A 95 -9.78 -4.89 -16.19
CA THR A 95 -9.39 -4.91 -14.78
C THR A 95 -8.88 -3.54 -14.33
N TYR A 96 -8.81 -3.33 -13.01
CA TYR A 96 -8.17 -2.14 -12.46
C TYR A 96 -6.74 -1.98 -12.98
N ASP A 97 -5.98 -3.07 -13.05
CA ASP A 97 -4.58 -3.06 -13.48
C ASP A 97 -4.44 -2.66 -14.96
N ASP A 98 -5.31 -3.17 -15.83
CA ASP A 98 -5.32 -2.77 -17.24
C ASP A 98 -5.56 -1.27 -17.40
N VAL A 99 -6.50 -0.73 -16.63
CA VAL A 99 -6.81 0.70 -16.67
C VAL A 99 -5.68 1.51 -16.06
N ALA A 100 -5.09 1.08 -14.94
CA ALA A 100 -3.96 1.74 -14.30
C ALA A 100 -2.75 1.81 -15.25
N ILE A 101 -2.42 0.71 -15.93
CA ILE A 101 -1.35 0.65 -16.94
C ILE A 101 -1.59 1.68 -18.07
N ASP A 102 -2.80 1.71 -18.61
CA ASP A 102 -3.16 2.64 -19.68
C ASP A 102 -3.02 4.10 -19.22
N ARG A 103 -3.53 4.42 -18.04
CA ARG A 103 -3.47 5.77 -17.47
C ARG A 103 -2.04 6.22 -17.18
N VAL A 104 -1.19 5.35 -16.63
CA VAL A 104 0.23 5.65 -16.39
C VAL A 104 0.96 5.91 -17.70
N ARG A 105 0.73 5.08 -18.73
CA ARG A 105 1.37 5.24 -20.05
C ARG A 105 1.01 6.54 -20.74
N HIS A 106 -0.18 7.08 -20.48
CA HIS A 106 -0.67 8.32 -21.07
C HIS A 106 -0.54 9.54 -20.15
N ASP A 107 0.15 9.41 -19.00
CA ASP A 107 0.35 10.49 -18.02
C ASP A 107 -0.98 11.19 -17.63
N MET A 108 -2.03 10.39 -17.37
CA MET A 108 -3.39 10.92 -17.17
C MET A 108 -3.62 11.50 -15.77
N ASP A 109 -2.85 11.07 -14.78
CA ASP A 109 -2.95 11.51 -13.38
C ASP A 109 -1.57 11.84 -12.82
N ASP A 110 -1.53 12.51 -11.68
CA ASP A 110 -0.29 12.86 -10.99
C ASP A 110 0.18 11.72 -10.08
N PHE A 111 -0.77 10.98 -9.49
CA PHE A 111 -0.54 9.86 -8.58
C PHE A 111 -1.40 8.66 -8.92
N TYR A 112 -0.86 7.49 -8.62
CA TYR A 112 -1.52 6.21 -8.87
C TYR A 112 -1.38 5.30 -7.64
N LEU A 113 -2.47 4.69 -7.19
CA LEU A 113 -2.39 3.53 -6.32
C LEU A 113 -2.23 2.29 -7.20
N LEU A 114 -1.07 1.66 -7.18
CA LEU A 114 -0.73 0.55 -8.06
C LEU A 114 -0.59 -0.75 -7.27
N ASN A 115 -1.02 -1.85 -7.88
CA ASN A 115 -0.64 -3.17 -7.42
C ASN A 115 0.85 -3.42 -7.71
N PRO A 116 1.55 -4.28 -6.93
CA PRO A 116 2.99 -4.51 -7.08
C PRO A 116 3.44 -4.88 -8.50
N ASP A 117 2.68 -5.73 -9.18
CA ASP A 117 3.00 -6.17 -10.56
C ASP A 117 2.94 -5.01 -11.56
N VAL A 118 1.95 -4.13 -11.40
CA VAL A 118 1.81 -2.93 -12.23
C VAL A 118 2.95 -1.94 -11.93
N LEU A 119 3.31 -1.78 -10.67
CA LEU A 119 4.43 -0.93 -10.26
C LEU A 119 5.73 -1.40 -10.92
N GLN A 120 6.04 -2.70 -10.84
CA GLN A 120 7.22 -3.29 -11.46
C GLN A 120 7.24 -3.02 -12.96
N LYS A 121 6.16 -3.36 -13.66
CA LYS A 121 6.04 -3.17 -15.11
C LYS A 121 6.20 -1.71 -15.53
N MET A 122 5.53 -0.78 -14.83
CA MET A 122 5.61 0.64 -15.17
C MET A 122 6.96 1.25 -14.79
N GLY A 123 7.62 0.73 -13.74
CA GLY A 123 8.99 1.07 -13.39
C GLY A 123 9.99 0.65 -14.45
N GLU A 124 9.92 -0.59 -14.96
CA GLU A 124 10.74 -1.10 -16.05
C GLU A 124 10.54 -0.31 -17.35
N GLU A 125 9.32 0.14 -17.63
CA GLU A 125 9.01 1.02 -18.76
C GLU A 125 9.49 2.47 -18.54
N GLY A 126 10.06 2.80 -17.37
CA GLY A 126 10.55 4.15 -17.04
C GLY A 126 9.44 5.19 -16.92
N ARG A 127 8.22 4.77 -16.55
CA ARG A 127 7.04 5.64 -16.47
C ARG A 127 6.83 6.25 -15.09
N LEU A 128 7.50 5.72 -14.08
CA LEU A 128 7.39 6.17 -12.69
C LEU A 128 8.57 7.04 -12.29
N ALA A 129 8.35 7.93 -11.35
CA ALA A 129 9.39 8.78 -10.78
C ALA A 129 10.23 8.01 -9.76
N ASP A 130 11.53 8.32 -9.68
CA ASP A 130 12.41 7.84 -8.63
C ASP A 130 12.09 8.58 -7.31
N LEU A 131 11.70 7.83 -6.29
CA LEU A 131 11.33 8.32 -4.96
C LEU A 131 12.42 8.07 -3.91
N SER A 132 13.62 7.64 -4.32
CA SER A 132 14.71 7.24 -3.42
C SER A 132 15.17 8.36 -2.50
N ASP A 133 15.11 9.61 -2.95
CA ASP A 133 15.57 10.78 -2.20
C ASP A 133 14.54 11.32 -1.20
N LEU A 134 13.33 10.76 -1.18
CA LEU A 134 12.31 11.18 -0.22
C LEU A 134 12.70 10.82 1.22
N GLU A 135 12.46 11.72 2.16
CA GLU A 135 12.76 11.49 3.58
C GLU A 135 12.05 10.25 4.13
N CYS A 136 10.80 10.00 3.72
CA CYS A 136 10.04 8.82 4.12
C CYS A 136 10.66 7.51 3.59
N ALA A 137 11.38 7.54 2.46
CA ALA A 137 12.06 6.37 1.91
C ALA A 137 13.15 5.81 2.84
N LYS A 138 13.77 6.68 3.65
CA LYS A 138 14.79 6.29 4.63
C LYS A 138 14.24 5.46 5.79
N ASN A 139 12.95 5.60 6.07
CA ASN A 139 12.26 4.90 7.17
C ASN A 139 11.62 3.57 6.74
N LEU A 140 11.65 3.23 5.45
CA LEU A 140 11.13 1.96 4.95
C LEU A 140 12.03 0.80 5.40
N ARG A 141 11.41 -0.29 5.85
CA ARG A 141 12.12 -1.55 6.09
C ARG A 141 12.69 -2.08 4.78
N GLU A 142 13.88 -2.68 4.82
CA GLU A 142 14.58 -3.14 3.62
C GLU A 142 13.74 -4.07 2.75
N VAL A 143 13.02 -5.03 3.35
CA VAL A 143 12.13 -5.95 2.62
C VAL A 143 11.02 -5.20 1.86
N VAL A 144 10.50 -4.12 2.42
CA VAL A 144 9.46 -3.30 1.80
C VAL A 144 10.06 -2.43 0.69
N LYS A 145 11.24 -1.87 0.96
CA LYS A 145 11.96 -1.05 0.00
C LYS A 145 12.36 -1.86 -1.23
N SER A 146 12.92 -3.06 -1.04
CA SER A 146 13.33 -3.93 -2.15
C SER A 146 12.15 -4.33 -3.04
N ALA A 147 10.98 -4.63 -2.46
CA ALA A 147 9.77 -4.99 -3.21
C ALA A 147 9.22 -3.84 -4.08
N ASN A 148 9.59 -2.59 -3.79
CA ASN A 148 9.14 -1.41 -4.53
C ASN A 148 10.28 -0.76 -5.34
N THR A 149 11.43 -1.45 -5.48
CA THR A 149 12.61 -0.96 -6.19
C THR A 149 12.73 -1.66 -7.55
N VAL A 150 12.90 -0.87 -8.61
CA VAL A 150 13.14 -1.32 -9.97
C VAL A 150 14.42 -0.66 -10.47
N ASP A 151 15.36 -1.44 -10.99
CA ASP A 151 16.67 -0.97 -11.47
C ASP A 151 17.40 -0.05 -10.49
N GLY A 152 17.33 -0.40 -9.18
CA GLY A 152 17.98 0.34 -8.11
C GLY A 152 17.27 1.65 -7.69
N LYS A 153 16.10 1.96 -8.23
CA LYS A 153 15.31 3.14 -7.95
C LYS A 153 14.01 2.77 -7.24
N LEU A 154 13.69 3.49 -6.17
CA LEU A 154 12.42 3.32 -5.46
C LEU A 154 11.28 3.94 -6.27
N MET A 155 10.39 3.10 -6.80
CA MET A 155 9.30 3.53 -7.70
C MET A 155 7.96 3.74 -7.00
N GLY A 156 7.84 3.32 -5.75
CA GLY A 156 6.61 3.46 -4.98
C GLY A 156 6.82 3.46 -3.47
N ILE A 157 5.92 4.12 -2.76
CA ILE A 157 5.82 4.07 -1.31
C ILE A 157 4.56 3.27 -0.97
N PRO A 158 4.67 2.14 -0.26
CA PRO A 158 3.51 1.32 0.04
C PRO A 158 2.57 2.03 1.02
N GLN A 159 1.29 1.97 0.73
CA GLN A 159 0.23 2.48 1.60
C GLN A 159 0.06 1.59 2.84
N GLU A 160 0.16 0.28 2.64
CA GLU A 160 0.03 -0.74 3.68
C GLU A 160 0.93 -1.93 3.36
N VAL A 161 1.25 -2.69 4.38
CA VAL A 161 1.94 -3.97 4.26
C VAL A 161 1.06 -5.04 4.86
N VAL A 162 0.67 -6.01 4.05
CA VAL A 162 -0.12 -7.15 4.50
C VAL A 162 0.81 -8.33 4.76
N VAL A 163 0.74 -8.88 5.96
CA VAL A 163 1.51 -10.07 6.35
C VAL A 163 0.57 -11.27 6.29
N TYR A 164 0.94 -12.24 5.47
CA TYR A 164 0.27 -13.51 5.39
C TYR A 164 0.98 -14.54 6.28
N GLY A 165 0.20 -15.32 7.00
CA GLY A 165 0.75 -16.35 7.87
C GLY A 165 -0.33 -17.27 8.42
N LEU A 166 0.11 -18.34 9.07
CA LEU A 166 -0.77 -19.20 9.85
C LEU A 166 -0.90 -18.64 11.27
N PHE A 167 -2.13 -18.38 11.67
CA PHE A 167 -2.44 -18.05 13.05
C PHE A 167 -2.76 -19.34 13.78
N VAL A 168 -2.09 -19.58 14.90
CA VAL A 168 -2.28 -20.79 15.69
C VAL A 168 -2.94 -20.46 17.01
N ASN A 169 -3.81 -21.35 17.47
CA ASN A 169 -4.33 -21.31 18.83
C ASN A 169 -3.31 -22.01 19.75
N LYS A 170 -2.51 -21.21 20.44
CA LYS A 170 -1.46 -21.72 21.31
C LYS A 170 -1.97 -22.62 22.42
N ASP A 171 -3.13 -22.31 23.04
CA ASP A 171 -3.71 -23.12 24.09
C ASP A 171 -4.07 -24.53 23.60
N MET A 172 -4.46 -24.68 22.34
CA MET A 172 -4.70 -26.00 21.74
C MET A 172 -3.40 -26.79 21.56
N PHE A 173 -2.30 -26.15 21.15
CA PHE A 173 -1.01 -26.80 21.06
C PHE A 173 -0.53 -27.26 22.45
N ASP A 174 -0.62 -26.39 23.45
CA ASP A 174 -0.25 -26.71 24.83
C ASP A 174 -1.13 -27.84 25.41
N GLN A 175 -2.44 -27.86 25.10
CA GLN A 175 -3.38 -28.90 25.55
C GLN A 175 -3.02 -30.29 25.06
N TYR A 176 -2.46 -30.40 23.85
CA TYR A 176 -2.11 -31.68 23.23
C TYR A 176 -0.60 -31.96 23.24
N ASP A 177 0.17 -31.20 24.02
CA ASP A 177 1.61 -31.32 24.14
C ASP A 177 2.32 -31.29 22.78
N LEU A 178 1.91 -30.33 21.91
CA LEU A 178 2.45 -30.15 20.57
C LEU A 178 3.38 -28.92 20.55
N GLU A 179 4.52 -29.11 19.91
CA GLU A 179 5.41 -28.01 19.55
C GLU A 179 4.94 -27.29 18.28
N MET A 180 5.35 -26.00 18.12
CA MET A 180 5.07 -25.28 16.89
C MET A 180 5.82 -25.92 15.71
N PRO A 181 5.12 -26.26 14.63
CA PRO A 181 5.74 -26.90 13.48
C PRO A 181 6.65 -25.93 12.73
N ASN A 182 7.82 -26.43 12.35
CA ASN A 182 8.81 -25.71 11.54
C ASN A 182 8.88 -26.25 10.09
N THR A 183 8.26 -27.40 9.85
CA THR A 183 8.22 -28.02 8.52
C THR A 183 6.77 -28.37 8.13
N PRO A 184 6.50 -28.51 6.83
CA PRO A 184 5.18 -28.97 6.34
C PRO A 184 4.77 -30.32 6.93
N GLU A 185 5.72 -31.24 7.11
CA GLU A 185 5.48 -32.58 7.67
C GLU A 185 5.05 -32.48 9.15
N GLU A 186 5.74 -31.68 9.95
CA GLU A 186 5.38 -31.42 11.35
C GLU A 186 4.01 -30.76 11.45
N PHE A 187 3.70 -29.82 10.55
CA PHE A 187 2.38 -29.19 10.48
C PHE A 187 1.27 -30.20 10.20
N LEU A 188 1.48 -31.08 9.23
CA LEU A 188 0.52 -32.15 8.93
C LEU A 188 0.34 -33.12 10.10
N GLU A 189 1.41 -33.42 10.84
CA GLU A 189 1.32 -34.26 12.04
C GLU A 189 0.51 -33.59 13.15
N CYS A 190 0.71 -32.30 13.41
CA CYS A 190 -0.13 -31.53 14.33
C CYS A 190 -1.62 -31.61 13.93
N CYS A 191 -1.91 -31.45 12.63
CA CYS A 191 -3.28 -31.59 12.12
C CYS A 191 -3.86 -33.01 12.36
N ARG A 192 -3.06 -34.08 12.20
CA ARG A 192 -3.48 -35.45 12.48
C ARG A 192 -3.79 -35.66 13.97
N VAL A 193 -2.92 -35.14 14.84
CA VAL A 193 -3.15 -35.21 16.30
C VAL A 193 -4.44 -34.49 16.69
N PHE A 194 -4.67 -33.29 16.23
CA PHE A 194 -5.90 -32.55 16.46
C PHE A 194 -7.13 -33.34 15.98
N LYS A 195 -7.07 -33.88 14.77
CA LYS A 195 -8.17 -34.66 14.21
C LYS A 195 -8.47 -35.93 15.00
N LYS A 196 -7.43 -36.65 15.46
CA LYS A 196 -7.56 -37.82 16.33
C LYS A 196 -8.21 -37.51 17.67
N ASN A 197 -8.04 -36.29 18.15
CA ASN A 197 -8.63 -35.80 19.41
C ASN A 197 -9.97 -35.07 19.23
N GLY A 198 -10.64 -35.26 18.10
CA GLY A 198 -12.03 -34.83 17.89
C GLY A 198 -12.16 -33.41 17.30
N ILE A 199 -11.08 -32.78 16.88
CA ILE A 199 -11.14 -31.51 16.18
C ILE A 199 -11.35 -31.81 14.70
N GLU A 200 -12.57 -31.65 14.23
CA GLU A 200 -12.96 -32.03 12.87
C GLU A 200 -12.23 -31.22 11.79
N THR A 201 -11.96 -29.94 12.06
CA THR A 201 -11.32 -29.00 11.12
C THR A 201 -10.09 -28.36 11.77
N PRO A 202 -8.94 -29.06 11.77
CA PRO A 202 -7.70 -28.55 12.38
C PRO A 202 -7.16 -27.30 11.70
N LEU A 203 -7.46 -27.10 10.42
CA LEU A 203 -7.06 -25.95 9.63
C LEU A 203 -8.29 -25.25 9.07
N GLY A 204 -8.49 -24.00 9.46
CA GLY A 204 -9.52 -23.13 8.90
C GLY A 204 -8.88 -22.16 7.90
N ALA A 205 -9.24 -22.30 6.62
CA ALA A 205 -8.83 -21.37 5.58
C ALA A 205 -9.81 -21.40 4.42
N ASN A 206 -9.90 -20.32 3.64
CA ASN A 206 -10.60 -20.39 2.38
C ASN A 206 -9.67 -20.99 1.29
N ARG A 207 -10.25 -21.39 0.16
CA ARG A 207 -9.52 -22.05 -0.92
C ARG A 207 -8.35 -21.22 -1.44
N TRP A 208 -8.56 -19.93 -1.64
CA TRP A 208 -7.53 -19.01 -2.18
C TRP A 208 -6.30 -18.92 -1.26
N TRP A 209 -6.51 -18.86 0.06
CA TRP A 209 -5.41 -18.83 1.04
C TRP A 209 -4.65 -20.14 1.10
N LEU A 210 -5.35 -21.28 0.99
CA LEU A 210 -4.71 -22.59 0.96
C LEU A 210 -3.84 -22.76 -0.29
N GLU A 211 -4.34 -22.37 -1.45
CA GLU A 211 -3.57 -22.39 -2.68
C GLU A 211 -2.31 -21.51 -2.56
N THR A 212 -2.43 -20.28 -2.08
CA THR A 212 -1.31 -19.37 -1.86
C THR A 212 -0.27 -19.96 -0.89
N PHE A 213 -0.72 -20.57 0.21
CA PHE A 213 0.16 -21.22 1.19
C PHE A 213 0.92 -22.41 0.59
N VAL A 214 0.23 -23.28 -0.16
CA VAL A 214 0.86 -24.44 -0.81
C VAL A 214 1.88 -23.98 -1.86
N PHE A 215 1.54 -22.99 -2.67
CA PHE A 215 2.49 -22.44 -3.65
C PHE A 215 3.70 -21.78 -2.98
N ALA A 216 3.50 -21.02 -1.92
CA ALA A 216 4.61 -20.42 -1.20
C ALA A 216 5.59 -21.44 -0.64
N GLN A 217 5.08 -22.59 -0.15
CA GLN A 217 5.91 -23.70 0.31
C GLN A 217 6.66 -24.38 -0.86
N ALA A 218 6.02 -24.55 -2.00
CA ALA A 218 6.63 -25.18 -3.18
C ALA A 218 7.76 -24.35 -3.81
N TYR A 219 7.78 -23.02 -3.55
CA TYR A 219 8.81 -22.10 -4.05
C TYR A 219 9.86 -21.73 -2.99
N ALA A 220 9.71 -22.19 -1.75
CA ALA A 220 10.66 -21.91 -0.67
C ALA A 220 11.89 -22.83 -0.65
N ASP A 221 11.83 -23.94 -1.42
CA ASP A 221 12.93 -24.90 -1.66
C ASP A 221 13.70 -24.52 -2.95
#